data_8de0ac9cac589844d15fdd5412f1ad93
#
_entry.id   8de0ac9cac589844d15fdd5412f1ad93
#
_cell.length_a   1.000
_cell.length_b   1.000
_cell.length_c   1.000
_cell.angle_alpha   90.00
_cell.angle_beta   90.00
_cell.angle_gamma   90.00
#
_symmetry.space_group_name_H-M   'P 1'
#
loop_
_entity.id
_entity.type
_entity.pdbx_description
1 polymer ?
#
loop_
_entity_poly.entity_id
_entity_poly.type
_entity_poly.pdbx_seq_one_letter_code
_entity_poly.pdbx_strand_id
1 'polypeptide(L)'
;MDQGQVDFAAVFDDLAARDARETTVPLGGVDVRLVRVPGGGEGRWDSHDDSTETVVVWSGEFTVEFRDRTLLLTKGQCCVVPVGAEHRGTSPTGAEVVLFRKTPG
;
A
#
# COMPACT_ATOMS: atom_id res chain seq x y z
N MET A 1 -4.36 -14.21 17.87
CA MET A 1 -3.91 -14.39 16.48
C MET A 1 -2.65 -15.22 16.48
N ASP A 2 -2.59 -16.24 15.66
CA ASP A 2 -1.39 -17.08 15.54
C ASP A 2 -0.24 -16.27 14.94
N GLN A 3 0.98 -16.61 15.36
CA GLN A 3 2.18 -16.03 14.76
C GLN A 3 2.27 -16.43 13.29
N GLY A 4 2.55 -15.49 12.43
CA GLY A 4 2.64 -15.73 11.00
C GLY A 4 1.32 -15.74 10.27
N GLN A 5 0.21 -15.44 10.95
CA GLN A 5 -1.09 -15.33 10.33
C GLN A 5 -1.65 -13.91 10.50
N VAL A 6 -2.03 -13.30 9.40
CA VAL A 6 -2.61 -11.95 9.40
C VAL A 6 -3.89 -11.96 8.56
N ASP A 7 -4.97 -11.46 9.13
CA ASP A 7 -6.23 -11.28 8.41
C ASP A 7 -6.34 -9.82 7.99
N PHE A 8 -6.09 -9.53 6.73
CA PHE A 8 -6.10 -8.15 6.23
C PHE A 8 -7.47 -7.49 6.36
N ALA A 9 -8.54 -8.24 6.16
CA ALA A 9 -9.88 -7.69 6.32
C ALA A 9 -10.10 -7.20 7.75
N ALA A 10 -9.69 -8.01 8.74
CA ALA A 10 -9.82 -7.66 10.15
C ALA A 10 -8.95 -6.44 10.50
N VAL A 11 -7.76 -6.34 9.92
CA VAL A 11 -6.88 -5.18 10.16
C VAL A 11 -7.50 -3.91 9.60
N PHE A 12 -8.05 -3.94 8.38
CA PHE A 12 -8.72 -2.77 7.82
C PHE A 12 -9.97 -2.39 8.60
N ASP A 13 -10.74 -3.36 9.08
CA ASP A 13 -11.90 -3.08 9.94
C ASP A 13 -11.48 -2.39 11.24
N ASP A 14 -10.39 -2.84 11.86
CA ASP A 14 -9.85 -2.24 13.07
C ASP A 14 -9.37 -0.81 12.81
N LEU A 15 -8.65 -0.59 11.72
CA LEU A 15 -8.19 0.76 11.35
C LEU A 15 -9.39 1.70 11.17
N ALA A 16 -10.44 1.24 10.49
CA ALA A 16 -11.64 2.04 10.28
C ALA A 16 -12.33 2.35 11.61
N ALA A 17 -12.44 1.37 12.50
CA ALA A 17 -13.08 1.54 13.80
C ALA A 17 -12.35 2.56 14.69
N ARG A 18 -11.02 2.65 14.56
CA ARG A 18 -10.19 3.59 15.31
C ARG A 18 -9.97 4.91 14.57
N ASP A 19 -10.52 5.04 13.37
CA ASP A 19 -10.24 6.16 12.48
C ASP A 19 -8.72 6.34 12.24
N ALA A 20 -8.01 5.23 12.17
CA ALA A 20 -6.58 5.23 11.91
C ALA A 20 -6.32 5.04 10.43
N ARG A 21 -5.26 5.66 9.93
CA ARG A 21 -4.94 5.64 8.49
C ARG A 21 -4.18 4.41 8.07
N GLU A 22 -3.23 3.94 8.88
CA GLU A 22 -2.36 2.84 8.49
C GLU A 22 -1.77 2.11 9.67
N THR A 23 -1.25 0.92 9.38
CA THR A 23 -0.45 0.15 10.31
C THR A 23 0.57 -0.68 9.52
N THR A 24 1.65 -1.08 10.18
CA THR A 24 2.65 -1.97 9.59
C THR A 24 2.74 -3.24 10.41
N VAL A 25 2.72 -4.38 9.72
CA VAL A 25 2.81 -5.70 10.33
C VAL A 25 4.05 -6.39 9.77
N PRO A 26 5.01 -6.82 10.62
CA PRO A 26 6.13 -7.63 10.14
C PRO A 26 5.65 -9.05 9.85
N LEU A 27 6.05 -9.59 8.72
CA LEU A 27 5.59 -10.91 8.29
C LEU A 27 6.66 -11.61 7.48
N GLY A 28 7.42 -12.50 8.14
CA GLY A 28 8.38 -13.35 7.45
C GLY A 28 9.49 -12.61 6.71
N GLY A 29 10.07 -11.58 7.31
CA GLY A 29 11.14 -10.78 6.68
C GLY A 29 10.62 -9.71 5.72
N VAL A 30 9.31 -9.51 5.70
CA VAL A 30 8.64 -8.49 4.89
C VAL A 30 7.87 -7.57 5.81
N ASP A 31 7.99 -6.28 5.61
CA ASP A 31 7.10 -5.30 6.24
C ASP A 31 5.87 -5.14 5.37
N VAL A 32 4.71 -5.42 5.94
CA VAL A 32 3.43 -5.30 5.26
C VAL A 32 2.71 -4.08 5.82
N ARG A 33 2.53 -3.07 4.99
CA ARG A 33 1.84 -1.85 5.37
C ARG A 33 0.43 -1.87 4.82
N LEU A 34 -0.56 -1.70 5.68
CA LEU A 34 -1.96 -1.62 5.28
C LEU A 34 -2.40 -0.16 5.44
N VAL A 35 -2.86 0.43 4.36
CA VAL A 35 -3.14 1.88 4.29
C VAL A 35 -4.55 2.11 3.79
N ARG A 36 -5.28 2.97 4.50
CA ARG A 36 -6.56 3.52 4.05
C ARG A 36 -6.27 4.84 3.36
N VAL A 37 -6.43 4.87 2.05
CA VAL A 37 -6.14 6.05 1.23
C VAL A 37 -7.43 6.86 1.05
N PRO A 38 -7.47 8.11 1.51
CA PRO A 38 -8.67 8.93 1.32
C PRO A 38 -8.86 9.31 -0.15
N GLY A 39 -10.11 9.47 -0.55
CA GLY A 39 -10.43 9.89 -1.91
C GLY A 39 -10.10 11.36 -2.15
N GLY A 40 -9.61 11.68 -3.33
CA GLY A 40 -9.42 13.05 -3.78
C GLY A 40 -8.17 13.75 -3.26
N GLY A 41 -7.30 13.07 -2.53
CA GLY A 41 -6.06 13.67 -2.04
C GLY A 41 -4.99 13.73 -3.12
N GLU A 42 -4.00 14.59 -2.90
CA GLU A 42 -2.79 14.62 -3.71
C GLU A 42 -1.72 13.74 -3.06
N GLY A 43 -1.15 12.86 -3.85
CA GLY A 43 -0.04 12.04 -3.38
C GLY A 43 1.26 12.83 -3.33
N ARG A 44 2.20 12.34 -2.55
CA ARG A 44 3.55 12.90 -2.49
C ARG A 44 4.48 12.04 -3.33
N TRP A 45 5.34 12.68 -4.10
CA TRP A 45 6.39 11.99 -4.82
C TRP A 45 7.41 11.44 -3.82
N ASP A 46 7.74 10.17 -3.98
CA ASP A 46 8.65 9.45 -3.10
C ASP A 46 9.44 8.42 -3.90
N SER A 47 10.51 7.92 -3.32
CA SER A 47 11.31 6.84 -3.88
C SER A 47 11.95 6.04 -2.76
N HIS A 48 12.26 4.77 -3.04
CA HIS A 48 12.92 3.88 -2.09
C HIS A 48 14.21 3.35 -2.71
N ASP A 49 15.32 3.54 -2.01
CA ASP A 49 16.64 3.21 -2.56
C ASP A 49 17.13 1.81 -2.14
N ASP A 50 16.46 1.18 -1.21
CA ASP A 50 16.89 -0.06 -0.57
C ASP A 50 16.11 -1.31 -1.00
N SER A 51 14.93 -1.16 -1.56
CA SER A 51 14.12 -2.31 -1.95
C SER A 51 13.04 -1.92 -2.94
N THR A 52 12.50 -2.92 -3.64
CA THR A 52 11.25 -2.76 -4.39
C THR A 52 10.08 -2.72 -3.42
N GLU A 53 8.97 -2.17 -3.87
CA GLU A 53 7.71 -2.19 -3.13
C GLU A 53 6.63 -2.79 -4.01
N THR A 54 5.90 -3.77 -3.51
CA THR A 54 4.75 -4.33 -4.19
C THR A 54 3.49 -3.71 -3.63
N VAL A 55 2.65 -3.17 -4.51
CA VAL A 55 1.40 -2.51 -4.15
C VAL A 55 0.25 -3.39 -4.61
N VAL A 56 -0.63 -3.76 -3.67
CA VAL A 56 -1.82 -4.57 -3.97
C VAL A 56 -3.05 -3.79 -3.53
N VAL A 57 -4.05 -3.68 -4.40
CA VAL A 57 -5.31 -3.03 -4.03
C VAL A 57 -6.23 -4.06 -3.37
N TRP A 58 -6.58 -3.78 -2.12
CA TRP A 58 -7.54 -4.59 -1.36
C TRP A 58 -8.98 -4.21 -1.68
N SER A 59 -9.24 -2.90 -1.78
CA SER A 59 -10.57 -2.40 -2.17
C SER A 59 -10.43 -1.00 -2.78
N GLY A 60 -11.40 -0.60 -3.58
CA GLY A 60 -11.44 0.70 -4.22
C GLY A 60 -10.56 0.77 -5.47
N GLU A 61 -10.18 1.98 -5.83
CA GLU A 61 -9.32 2.26 -6.97
C GLU A 61 -8.10 3.05 -6.51
N PHE A 62 -6.93 2.66 -6.98
CA PHE A 62 -5.68 3.29 -6.58
C PHE A 62 -4.83 3.57 -7.81
N THR A 63 -4.36 4.80 -7.94
CA THR A 63 -3.52 5.25 -9.04
C THR A 63 -2.08 5.35 -8.57
N VAL A 64 -1.18 4.67 -9.27
CA VAL A 64 0.26 4.80 -9.05
C VAL A 64 0.84 5.56 -10.24
N GLU A 65 1.35 6.76 -9.98
CA GLU A 65 2.00 7.58 -10.99
C GLU A 65 3.50 7.42 -10.89
N PHE A 66 4.12 7.12 -12.02
CA PHE A 66 5.56 7.26 -12.23
C PHE A 66 5.80 8.51 -13.08
N ARG A 67 7.05 8.92 -13.25
CA ARG A 67 7.35 10.10 -14.07
C ARG A 67 7.00 9.89 -15.55
N ASP A 68 7.05 8.63 -16.02
CA ASP A 68 6.85 8.29 -17.43
C ASP A 68 5.51 7.59 -17.71
N ARG A 69 4.74 7.21 -16.70
CA ARG A 69 3.47 6.51 -16.90
C ARG A 69 2.61 6.53 -15.65
N THR A 70 1.34 6.21 -15.82
CA THR A 70 0.36 6.12 -14.75
C THR A 70 -0.34 4.77 -14.84
N LEU A 71 -0.48 4.09 -13.69
CA LEU A 71 -1.19 2.82 -13.58
C LEU A 71 -2.43 3.01 -12.71
N LEU A 72 -3.58 2.61 -13.24
CA LEU A 72 -4.81 2.54 -12.45
C LEU A 72 -5.01 1.10 -12.00
N LEU A 73 -5.06 0.88 -10.70
CA LEU A 73 -5.25 -0.43 -10.10
C LEU A 73 -6.62 -0.51 -9.45
N THR A 74 -7.30 -1.63 -9.64
CA THR A 74 -8.56 -1.93 -8.98
C THR A 74 -8.41 -3.16 -8.10
N LYS A 75 -9.45 -3.52 -7.37
CA LYS A 75 -9.45 -4.61 -6.39
C LYS A 75 -8.76 -5.87 -6.94
N GLY A 76 -7.79 -6.37 -6.21
CA GLY A 76 -7.05 -7.58 -6.54
C GLY A 76 -5.90 -7.37 -7.52
N GLN A 77 -5.72 -6.17 -8.04
CA GLN A 77 -4.60 -5.86 -8.94
C GLN A 77 -3.40 -5.36 -8.15
N CYS A 78 -2.22 -5.53 -8.73
CA CYS A 78 -0.98 -5.10 -8.09
C CYS A 78 0.01 -4.55 -9.11
N CYS A 79 0.99 -3.83 -8.61
CA CYS A 79 2.16 -3.44 -9.38
C CYS A 79 3.39 -3.45 -8.49
N VAL A 80 4.56 -3.42 -9.14
CA VAL A 80 5.84 -3.33 -8.44
C VAL A 80 6.44 -1.97 -8.71
N VAL A 81 6.85 -1.28 -7.64
CA VAL A 81 7.61 -0.05 -7.71
C VAL A 81 9.09 -0.43 -7.62
N PRO A 82 9.88 -0.23 -8.70
CA PRO A 82 11.29 -0.59 -8.68
C PRO A 82 12.09 0.28 -7.72
N VAL A 83 13.26 -0.23 -7.30
CA VAL A 83 14.23 0.54 -6.52
C VAL A 83 14.54 1.86 -7.23
N GLY A 84 14.48 2.96 -6.50
CA GLY A 84 14.83 4.28 -7.00
C GLY A 84 13.80 4.95 -7.89
N ALA A 85 12.69 4.28 -8.22
CA ALA A 85 11.66 4.87 -9.07
C ALA A 85 10.85 5.90 -8.30
N GLU A 86 10.81 7.13 -8.81
CA GLU A 86 9.93 8.14 -8.26
C GLU A 86 8.47 7.80 -8.59
N HIS A 87 7.63 7.85 -7.57
CA HIS A 87 6.23 7.50 -7.70
C HIS A 87 5.38 8.23 -6.68
N ARG A 88 4.08 8.29 -6.93
CA ARG A 88 3.10 8.73 -5.93
C ARG A 88 1.81 7.94 -6.11
N GLY A 89 1.09 7.78 -4.99
CA GLY A 89 -0.17 7.06 -4.97
C GLY A 89 -1.33 7.97 -4.59
N THR A 90 -2.43 7.86 -5.32
CA THR A 90 -3.65 8.60 -5.04
C THR A 90 -4.86 7.71 -5.30
N SER A 91 -6.02 8.13 -4.81
CA SER A 91 -7.27 7.44 -5.11
C SER A 91 -8.34 8.49 -5.42
N PRO A 92 -9.13 8.31 -6.50
CA PRO A 92 -10.22 9.24 -6.79
C PRO A 92 -11.35 9.18 -5.75
N THR A 93 -11.65 8.00 -5.23
CA THR A 93 -12.83 7.80 -4.37
C THR A 93 -12.51 7.14 -3.03
N GLY A 94 -11.27 6.79 -2.79
CA GLY A 94 -10.83 6.06 -1.61
C GLY A 94 -10.44 4.64 -1.93
N ALA A 95 -9.45 4.12 -1.22
CA ALA A 95 -8.94 2.78 -1.43
C ALA A 95 -8.33 2.23 -0.15
N GLU A 96 -8.30 0.90 -0.07
CA GLU A 96 -7.49 0.17 0.91
C GLU A 96 -6.40 -0.54 0.13
N VAL A 97 -5.15 -0.31 0.49
CA VAL A 97 -4.01 -0.89 -0.21
C VAL A 97 -3.08 -1.60 0.76
N VAL A 98 -2.43 -2.64 0.26
CA VAL A 98 -1.44 -3.41 1.02
C VAL A 98 -0.11 -3.27 0.31
N LEU A 99 0.90 -2.85 1.05
CA LEU A 99 2.24 -2.59 0.53
C LEU A 99 3.21 -3.58 1.15
N PHE A 100 3.96 -4.26 0.31
CA PHE A 100 4.94 -5.25 0.75
C PHE A 100 6.34 -4.74 0.44
N ARG A 101 7.18 -4.73 1.47
CA ARG A 101 8.55 -4.26 1.36
C ARG A 101 9.46 -5.15 2.18
N LYS A 102 10.62 -5.52 1.61
CA LYS A 102 11.59 -6.31 2.36
C LYS A 102 12.02 -5.54 3.62
N THR A 103 12.00 -6.20 4.75
CA THR A 103 12.47 -5.62 6.01
C THR A 103 13.96 -5.27 5.88
N PRO A 104 14.38 -4.03 6.23
CA PRO A 104 15.78 -3.64 6.20
C PRO A 104 16.62 -4.48 7.16
N GLY A 105 17.85 -4.79 6.75
CA GLY A 105 18.79 -5.51 7.64
C GLY A 105 19.62 -6.55 6.98
#